data_fd23c2651cc770e8a0fa2bb5e34a7298
#
_entry.id   fd23c2651cc770e8a0fa2bb5e34a7298
#
_cell.length_a   1.000
_cell.length_b   1.000
_cell.length_c   1.000
_cell.angle_alpha   90.00
_cell.angle_beta   90.00
_cell.angle_gamma   90.00
#
_symmetry.space_group_name_H-M   'P 1'
#
loop_
_entity.id
_entity.type
_entity.pdbx_description
1 polymer ?
#
loop_
_entity_poly.entity_id
_entity_poly.type
_entity_poly.pdbx_seq_one_letter_code
_entity_poly.pdbx_strand_id
1 'polypeptide(L)'
;KELGFNILLPDLRDTGLSGGDAIQMGWLDRKDVIQWMNTANEIYGDSTRMVVHGISMGAATTMMVSGEPQPGYVKCFVEDCGYTNVWDQFSKELKAQFGLPRFPLMYIADRLCRMEYGWGFKEASALKQVARCHLPMFFIHGDKDDYVPTRMVYKLYEAKPEPKELWIVPGADH
;
A
#
# COMPACT_ATOMS: atom_id res chain seq x y z
N LYS A 1 0.12 10.93 19.40
CA LYS A 1 -0.42 11.08 20.78
C LYS A 1 -0.81 12.52 21.11
N GLU A 2 -0.07 13.52 20.62
CA GLU A 2 -0.36 14.94 20.87
C GLU A 2 -1.74 15.38 20.35
N LEU A 3 -2.23 14.75 19.27
CA LEU A 3 -3.54 15.00 18.69
C LEU A 3 -4.66 14.13 19.29
N GLY A 4 -4.40 13.38 20.37
CA GLY A 4 -5.38 12.54 21.04
C GLY A 4 -5.65 11.17 20.38
N PHE A 5 -4.86 10.77 19.39
CA PHE A 5 -4.97 9.44 18.77
C PHE A 5 -4.18 8.38 19.54
N ASN A 6 -4.76 7.19 19.64
CA ASN A 6 -4.00 5.97 19.91
C ASN A 6 -3.38 5.52 18.57
N ILE A 7 -2.17 4.97 18.63
CA ILE A 7 -1.44 4.53 17.45
C ILE A 7 -1.02 3.08 17.65
N LEU A 8 -1.32 2.24 16.67
CA LEU A 8 -0.79 0.89 16.53
C LEU A 8 0.09 0.86 15.27
N LEU A 9 1.34 0.44 15.42
CA LEU A 9 2.33 0.33 14.34
C LEU A 9 2.75 -1.14 14.22
N PRO A 10 2.14 -1.92 13.32
CA PRO A 10 2.59 -3.29 13.08
C PRO A 10 3.78 -3.31 12.14
N ASP A 11 4.75 -4.17 12.41
CA ASP A 11 5.76 -4.56 11.45
C ASP A 11 5.13 -5.49 10.40
N LEU A 12 5.37 -5.22 9.11
CA LEU A 12 4.94 -6.09 8.03
C LEU A 12 5.77 -7.40 8.02
N ARG A 13 5.35 -8.39 7.23
CA ARG A 13 6.07 -9.67 7.11
C ARG A 13 7.53 -9.46 6.76
N ASP A 14 8.41 -10.24 7.43
CA ASP A 14 9.86 -10.20 7.24
C ASP A 14 10.46 -8.79 7.41
N THR A 15 9.84 -7.95 8.26
CA THR A 15 10.35 -6.65 8.67
C THR A 15 10.32 -6.51 10.19
N GLY A 16 11.24 -5.70 10.75
CA GLY A 16 11.29 -5.41 12.18
C GLY A 16 11.38 -6.67 13.03
N LEU A 17 10.40 -6.91 13.89
CA LEU A 17 10.28 -8.08 14.75
C LEU A 17 9.31 -9.13 14.21
N SER A 18 8.63 -8.87 13.10
CA SER A 18 7.70 -9.81 12.50
C SER A 18 8.43 -10.94 11.78
N GLY A 19 7.94 -12.17 11.96
CA GLY A 19 8.42 -13.32 11.22
C GLY A 19 8.00 -13.28 9.74
N GLY A 20 8.62 -14.13 8.96
CA GLY A 20 8.36 -14.30 7.52
C GLY A 20 9.60 -14.84 6.82
N ASP A 21 9.44 -15.25 5.58
CA ASP A 21 10.53 -15.76 4.74
C ASP A 21 10.86 -14.77 3.62
N ALA A 22 10.04 -13.77 3.40
CA ALA A 22 10.26 -12.70 2.44
C ALA A 22 9.26 -11.54 2.60
N ILE A 23 9.69 -10.34 2.25
CA ILE A 23 8.85 -9.15 2.13
C ILE A 23 7.81 -9.38 1.02
N GLN A 24 6.53 -9.18 1.33
CA GLN A 24 5.41 -9.51 0.46
C GLN A 24 4.83 -8.31 -0.31
N MET A 25 5.54 -7.16 -0.28
CA MET A 25 5.21 -5.94 -1.03
C MET A 25 3.75 -5.48 -0.86
N GLY A 26 3.19 -5.64 0.33
CA GLY A 26 1.81 -5.28 0.65
C GLY A 26 0.76 -6.33 0.28
N TRP A 27 1.05 -7.28 -0.61
CA TRP A 27 0.01 -8.17 -1.15
C TRP A 27 -0.50 -9.19 -0.13
N LEU A 28 0.37 -9.97 0.48
CA LEU A 28 -0.04 -10.85 1.59
C LEU A 28 -0.16 -10.08 2.90
N ASP A 29 0.67 -9.05 3.09
CA ASP A 29 0.64 -8.16 4.27
C ASP A 29 -0.74 -7.55 4.51
N ARG A 30 -1.53 -7.28 3.44
CA ARG A 30 -2.89 -6.73 3.60
C ARG A 30 -3.79 -7.62 4.47
N LYS A 31 -3.58 -8.94 4.45
CA LYS A 31 -4.34 -9.88 5.28
C LYS A 31 -3.94 -9.78 6.75
N ASP A 32 -2.64 -9.60 6.99
CA ASP A 32 -2.13 -9.42 8.35
C ASP A 32 -2.56 -8.08 8.94
N VAL A 33 -2.52 -7.01 8.12
CA VAL A 33 -3.02 -5.69 8.54
C VAL A 33 -4.49 -5.75 8.93
N ILE A 34 -5.33 -6.50 8.21
CA ILE A 34 -6.74 -6.71 8.59
C ILE A 34 -6.83 -7.41 9.97
N GLN A 35 -5.98 -8.39 10.26
CA GLN A 35 -5.92 -9.01 11.59
C GLN A 35 -5.49 -8.01 12.66
N TRP A 36 -4.47 -7.19 12.38
CA TRP A 36 -4.05 -6.11 13.28
C TRP A 36 -5.14 -5.08 13.53
N MET A 37 -5.96 -4.76 12.51
CA MET A 37 -7.11 -3.88 12.65
C MET A 37 -8.15 -4.47 13.60
N ASN A 38 -8.43 -5.77 13.50
CA ASN A 38 -9.33 -6.48 14.42
C ASN A 38 -8.76 -6.47 15.85
N THR A 39 -7.49 -6.81 16.00
CA THR A 39 -6.80 -6.77 17.30
C THR A 39 -6.83 -5.38 17.93
N ALA A 40 -6.62 -4.33 17.15
CA ALA A 40 -6.74 -2.95 17.66
C ALA A 40 -8.17 -2.64 18.12
N ASN A 41 -9.18 -3.10 17.38
CA ASN A 41 -10.57 -2.92 17.78
C ASN A 41 -10.89 -3.67 19.09
N GLU A 42 -10.37 -4.88 19.26
CA GLU A 42 -10.50 -5.64 20.52
C GLU A 42 -9.84 -4.93 21.71
N ILE A 43 -8.65 -4.34 21.49
CA ILE A 43 -7.90 -3.60 22.55
C ILE A 43 -8.63 -2.31 22.95
N TYR A 44 -9.15 -1.55 21.98
CA TYR A 44 -9.72 -0.22 22.22
C TYR A 44 -11.26 -0.23 22.35
N GLY A 45 -11.91 -1.36 22.04
CA GLY A 45 -13.33 -1.59 22.28
C GLY A 45 -14.27 -1.07 21.15
N ASP A 46 -15.55 -1.25 21.33
CA ASP A 46 -16.61 -1.04 20.33
C ASP A 46 -16.78 0.41 19.87
N SER A 47 -16.24 1.39 20.59
CA SER A 47 -16.25 2.80 20.20
C SER A 47 -15.11 3.19 19.25
N THR A 48 -14.30 2.23 18.82
CA THR A 48 -13.15 2.46 17.92
C THR A 48 -13.60 3.14 16.62
N ARG A 49 -12.85 4.17 16.25
CA ARG A 49 -12.89 4.80 14.94
C ARG A 49 -11.49 4.77 14.37
N MET A 50 -11.28 3.96 13.36
CA MET A 50 -9.96 3.67 12.83
C MET A 50 -9.69 4.43 11.54
N VAL A 51 -8.51 5.03 11.47
CA VAL A 51 -7.88 5.50 10.25
C VAL A 51 -6.72 4.55 9.96
N VAL A 52 -6.66 4.01 8.75
CA VAL A 52 -5.53 3.19 8.30
C VAL A 52 -4.62 4.08 7.47
N HIS A 53 -3.38 4.23 7.92
CA HIS A 53 -2.39 5.11 7.28
C HIS A 53 -1.14 4.31 6.95
N GLY A 54 -0.57 4.57 5.79
CA GLY A 54 0.70 3.98 5.38
C GLY A 54 1.54 4.92 4.54
N ILE A 55 2.85 4.72 4.57
CA ILE A 55 3.84 5.48 3.82
C ILE A 55 4.57 4.51 2.89
N SER A 56 4.83 4.87 1.63
CA SER A 56 5.59 4.09 0.65
C SER A 56 5.02 2.67 0.46
N MET A 57 5.75 1.62 0.78
CA MET A 57 5.24 0.24 0.78
C MET A 57 4.05 0.07 1.74
N GLY A 58 4.06 0.77 2.87
CA GLY A 58 2.92 0.82 3.80
C GLY A 58 1.68 1.48 3.18
N ALA A 59 1.86 2.52 2.34
CA ALA A 59 0.77 3.15 1.60
C ALA A 59 0.19 2.19 0.55
N ALA A 60 1.04 1.49 -0.19
CA ALA A 60 0.59 0.45 -1.12
C ALA A 60 -0.18 -0.65 -0.39
N THR A 61 0.30 -1.08 0.80
CA THR A 61 -0.39 -2.05 1.67
C THR A 61 -1.75 -1.51 2.11
N THR A 62 -1.82 -0.26 2.59
CA THR A 62 -3.06 0.43 3.00
C THR A 62 -4.07 0.48 1.85
N MET A 63 -3.64 0.82 0.66
CA MET A 63 -4.49 0.79 -0.53
C MET A 63 -4.95 -0.64 -0.89
N MET A 64 -4.08 -1.64 -0.75
CA MET A 64 -4.44 -3.03 -0.98
C MET A 64 -5.44 -3.55 0.07
N VAL A 65 -5.34 -3.10 1.33
CA VAL A 65 -6.34 -3.36 2.39
C VAL A 65 -7.67 -2.73 2.03
N SER A 66 -7.68 -1.51 1.50
CA SER A 66 -8.91 -0.74 1.26
C SER A 66 -9.89 -1.39 0.29
N GLY A 67 -9.42 -2.27 -0.58
CA GLY A 67 -10.25 -3.02 -1.53
C GLY A 67 -10.83 -4.31 -0.98
N GLU A 68 -10.47 -4.71 0.24
CA GLU A 68 -11.06 -5.85 0.94
C GLU A 68 -12.33 -5.39 1.70
N PRO A 69 -13.20 -6.32 2.12
CA PRO A 69 -14.35 -5.98 2.96
C PRO A 69 -13.90 -5.26 4.25
N GLN A 70 -14.50 -4.10 4.54
CA GLN A 70 -14.11 -3.26 5.66
C GLN A 70 -15.07 -3.37 6.83
N PRO A 71 -14.55 -3.57 8.06
CA PRO A 71 -15.37 -3.50 9.27
C PRO A 71 -15.92 -2.08 9.51
N GLY A 72 -17.07 -1.96 10.15
CA GLY A 72 -17.73 -0.68 10.39
C GLY A 72 -16.97 0.34 11.25
N TYR A 73 -15.94 -0.10 11.99
CA TYR A 73 -15.06 0.79 12.77
C TYR A 73 -13.99 1.48 11.91
N VAL A 74 -13.68 1.01 10.70
CA VAL A 74 -12.79 1.69 9.76
C VAL A 74 -13.54 2.86 9.12
N LYS A 75 -12.96 4.05 9.18
CA LYS A 75 -13.60 5.29 8.72
C LYS A 75 -12.99 5.87 7.45
N CYS A 76 -11.67 5.79 7.32
CA CYS A 76 -10.97 6.29 6.15
C CYS A 76 -9.57 5.68 6.04
N PHE A 77 -8.96 5.93 4.89
CA PHE A 77 -7.60 5.55 4.56
C PHE A 77 -6.77 6.79 4.23
N VAL A 78 -5.49 6.75 4.57
CA VAL A 78 -4.49 7.75 4.17
C VAL A 78 -3.33 7.00 3.53
N GLU A 79 -3.04 7.30 2.29
CA GLU A 79 -1.86 6.79 1.61
C GLU A 79 -0.89 7.92 1.32
N ASP A 80 0.39 7.71 1.59
CA ASP A 80 1.47 8.66 1.38
C ASP A 80 2.56 8.01 0.52
N CYS A 81 2.75 8.51 -0.69
CA CYS A 81 3.71 8.08 -1.71
C CYS A 81 3.68 6.58 -2.07
N GLY A 82 2.48 5.97 -2.14
CA GLY A 82 2.31 4.58 -2.53
C GLY A 82 2.35 4.31 -4.04
N TYR A 83 2.70 3.09 -4.44
CA TYR A 83 2.79 2.68 -5.84
C TYR A 83 1.51 2.01 -6.37
N THR A 84 1.33 2.03 -7.71
CA THR A 84 0.16 1.44 -8.39
C THR A 84 0.10 -0.09 -8.29
N ASN A 85 1.23 -0.75 -8.47
CA ASN A 85 1.39 -2.21 -8.38
C ASN A 85 2.88 -2.59 -8.33
N VAL A 86 3.15 -3.80 -7.89
CA VAL A 86 4.53 -4.30 -7.74
C VAL A 86 5.25 -4.41 -9.09
N TRP A 87 4.54 -4.80 -10.15
CA TRP A 87 5.14 -4.89 -11.49
C TRP A 87 5.69 -3.56 -11.99
N ASP A 88 4.92 -2.48 -11.86
CA ASP A 88 5.32 -1.16 -12.34
C ASP A 88 6.47 -0.59 -11.51
N GLN A 89 6.40 -0.74 -10.18
CA GLN A 89 7.45 -0.28 -9.28
C GLN A 89 8.76 -1.04 -9.53
N PHE A 90 8.75 -2.36 -9.57
CA PHE A 90 9.96 -3.16 -9.83
C PHE A 90 10.52 -2.94 -11.24
N SER A 91 9.65 -2.77 -12.25
CA SER A 91 10.09 -2.43 -13.61
C SER A 91 10.81 -1.08 -13.68
N LYS A 92 10.34 -0.11 -12.90
CA LYS A 92 10.98 1.21 -12.80
C LYS A 92 12.32 1.10 -12.10
N GLU A 93 12.38 0.40 -10.97
CA GLU A 93 13.63 0.21 -10.22
C GLU A 93 14.67 -0.58 -11.01
N LEU A 94 14.27 -1.66 -11.69
CA LEU A 94 15.15 -2.43 -12.56
C LEU A 94 15.83 -1.54 -13.62
N LYS A 95 15.06 -0.64 -14.23
CA LYS A 95 15.59 0.31 -15.21
C LYS A 95 16.46 1.39 -14.56
N ALA A 96 16.03 1.95 -13.43
CA ALA A 96 16.71 3.07 -12.77
C ALA A 96 18.05 2.65 -12.16
N GLN A 97 18.10 1.48 -11.49
CA GLN A 97 19.28 1.03 -10.77
C GLN A 97 20.27 0.24 -11.65
N PHE A 98 19.75 -0.53 -12.60
CA PHE A 98 20.58 -1.47 -13.38
C PHE A 98 20.59 -1.16 -14.88
N GLY A 99 19.76 -0.24 -15.36
CA GLY A 99 19.64 0.05 -16.81
C GLY A 99 19.02 -1.09 -17.62
N LEU A 100 18.46 -2.11 -16.96
CA LEU A 100 18.02 -3.34 -17.60
C LEU A 100 16.57 -3.25 -18.10
N PRO A 101 16.26 -3.92 -19.23
CA PRO A 101 14.89 -4.03 -19.73
C PRO A 101 14.05 -5.01 -18.90
N ARG A 102 12.71 -4.86 -18.96
CA ARG A 102 11.78 -5.76 -18.28
C ARG A 102 11.92 -7.22 -18.71
N PHE A 103 12.11 -7.45 -20.00
CA PHE A 103 12.29 -8.79 -20.56
C PHE A 103 13.78 -9.16 -20.59
N PRO A 104 14.16 -10.39 -20.16
CA PRO A 104 13.28 -11.44 -19.63
C PRO A 104 13.09 -11.38 -18.10
N LEU A 105 13.89 -10.57 -17.38
CA LEU A 105 14.08 -10.64 -15.92
C LEU A 105 12.77 -10.50 -15.12
N MET A 106 11.95 -9.50 -15.43
CA MET A 106 10.68 -9.30 -14.73
C MET A 106 9.72 -10.46 -14.90
N TYR A 107 9.74 -11.11 -16.07
CA TYR A 107 8.86 -12.27 -16.34
C TYR A 107 9.31 -13.52 -15.58
N ILE A 108 10.63 -13.71 -15.48
CA ILE A 108 11.21 -14.82 -14.69
C ILE A 108 10.92 -14.58 -13.21
N ALA A 109 11.17 -13.37 -12.70
CA ALA A 109 10.91 -13.01 -11.31
C ALA A 109 9.43 -13.15 -10.94
N ASP A 110 8.51 -12.68 -11.78
CA ASP A 110 7.05 -12.86 -11.57
C ASP A 110 6.68 -14.35 -11.52
N ARG A 111 7.27 -15.18 -12.40
CA ARG A 111 7.03 -16.63 -12.41
C ARG A 111 7.55 -17.31 -11.13
N LEU A 112 8.75 -16.94 -10.69
CA LEU A 112 9.32 -17.48 -9.45
C LEU A 112 8.50 -17.05 -8.23
N CYS A 113 8.09 -15.80 -8.16
CA CYS A 113 7.22 -15.31 -7.09
C CYS A 113 5.90 -16.09 -7.02
N ARG A 114 5.28 -16.40 -8.18
CA ARG A 114 4.07 -17.23 -8.22
C ARG A 114 4.31 -18.66 -7.74
N MET A 115 5.45 -19.24 -8.06
CA MET A 115 5.79 -20.60 -7.64
C MET A 115 6.08 -20.69 -6.15
N GLU A 116 6.76 -19.69 -5.60
CA GLU A 116 7.21 -19.67 -4.20
C GLU A 116 6.11 -19.15 -3.25
N TYR A 117 5.46 -18.03 -3.61
CA TYR A 117 4.55 -17.30 -2.71
C TYR A 117 3.08 -17.34 -3.13
N GLY A 118 2.77 -17.94 -4.29
CA GLY A 118 1.40 -18.10 -4.78
C GLY A 118 0.78 -16.84 -5.38
N TRP A 119 1.54 -15.74 -5.58
CA TRP A 119 1.05 -14.51 -6.17
C TRP A 119 2.02 -13.91 -7.18
N GLY A 120 1.52 -13.07 -8.08
CA GLY A 120 2.34 -12.41 -9.09
C GLY A 120 2.33 -10.90 -8.99
N PHE A 121 3.38 -10.26 -9.55
CA PHE A 121 3.61 -8.82 -9.45
C PHE A 121 2.48 -7.95 -10.01
N LYS A 122 1.76 -8.42 -11.05
CA LYS A 122 0.59 -7.73 -11.62
C LYS A 122 -0.69 -7.96 -10.82
N GLU A 123 -0.71 -9.00 -9.99
CA GLU A 123 -1.81 -9.30 -9.08
C GLU A 123 -1.76 -8.38 -7.87
N ALA A 124 -0.57 -8.17 -7.32
CA ALA A 124 -0.30 -7.24 -6.24
C ALA A 124 -0.47 -5.79 -6.72
N SER A 125 -1.72 -5.34 -6.77
CA SER A 125 -2.14 -4.08 -7.40
C SER A 125 -3.00 -3.23 -6.48
N ALA A 126 -2.38 -2.17 -5.94
CA ALA A 126 -3.09 -1.11 -5.21
C ALA A 126 -4.15 -0.44 -6.11
N LEU A 127 -3.82 -0.24 -7.40
CA LEU A 127 -4.73 0.37 -8.38
C LEU A 127 -6.06 -0.39 -8.51
N LYS A 128 -6.02 -1.73 -8.54
CA LYS A 128 -7.23 -2.55 -8.62
C LYS A 128 -8.02 -2.52 -7.31
N GLN A 129 -7.34 -2.38 -6.20
CA GLN A 129 -7.96 -2.41 -4.88
C GLN A 129 -8.61 -1.06 -4.54
N VAL A 130 -7.98 0.07 -4.81
CA VAL A 130 -8.60 1.38 -4.55
C VAL A 130 -9.86 1.58 -5.37
N ALA A 131 -9.96 0.99 -6.58
CA ALA A 131 -11.16 1.03 -7.40
C ALA A 131 -12.40 0.36 -6.76
N ARG A 132 -12.18 -0.48 -5.74
CA ARG A 132 -13.25 -1.15 -4.96
C ARG A 132 -13.56 -0.45 -3.64
N CYS A 133 -12.72 0.50 -3.23
CA CYS A 133 -12.86 1.18 -1.95
C CYS A 133 -13.92 2.29 -2.04
N HIS A 134 -14.96 2.21 -1.19
CA HIS A 134 -15.99 3.24 -1.08
C HIS A 134 -15.85 4.12 0.17
N LEU A 135 -14.90 3.81 1.07
CA LEU A 135 -14.58 4.66 2.21
C LEU A 135 -13.74 5.87 1.77
N PRO A 136 -13.77 6.97 2.51
CA PRO A 136 -12.92 8.13 2.24
C PRO A 136 -11.44 7.75 2.15
N MET A 137 -10.73 8.33 1.19
CA MET A 137 -9.29 8.15 1.05
C MET A 137 -8.60 9.47 0.76
N PHE A 138 -7.54 9.73 1.51
CA PHE A 138 -6.65 10.87 1.31
C PHE A 138 -5.34 10.38 0.71
N PHE A 139 -4.97 10.99 -0.42
CA PHE A 139 -3.76 10.70 -1.16
C PHE A 139 -2.76 11.84 -0.95
N ILE A 140 -1.53 11.50 -0.60
CA ILE A 140 -0.42 12.43 -0.41
C ILE A 140 0.74 11.96 -1.28
N HIS A 141 1.42 12.90 -1.97
CA HIS A 141 2.58 12.54 -2.78
C HIS A 141 3.47 13.78 -3.04
N GLY A 142 4.78 13.59 -3.00
CA GLY A 142 5.74 14.63 -3.41
C GLY A 142 5.76 14.83 -4.93
N ASP A 143 5.88 16.08 -5.40
CA ASP A 143 5.95 16.36 -6.83
C ASP A 143 7.33 16.07 -7.44
N LYS A 144 8.34 15.82 -6.60
CA LYS A 144 9.71 15.44 -6.99
C LYS A 144 10.06 14.00 -6.64
N ASP A 145 9.07 13.20 -6.25
CA ASP A 145 9.30 11.78 -5.95
C ASP A 145 9.70 11.02 -7.23
N ASP A 146 10.96 10.62 -7.28
CA ASP A 146 11.53 9.83 -8.37
C ASP A 146 11.68 8.34 -8.00
N TYR A 147 11.52 7.97 -6.71
CA TYR A 147 11.51 6.59 -6.25
C TYR A 147 10.16 5.91 -6.50
N VAL A 148 9.06 6.55 -6.06
CA VAL A 148 7.70 6.21 -6.50
C VAL A 148 7.17 7.37 -7.35
N PRO A 149 7.26 7.31 -8.67
CA PRO A 149 6.98 8.49 -9.51
C PRO A 149 5.59 9.08 -9.26
N THR A 150 5.50 10.39 -9.07
CA THR A 150 4.25 11.13 -8.78
C THR A 150 3.11 10.81 -9.75
N ARG A 151 3.41 10.47 -11.02
CA ARG A 151 2.40 10.02 -11.98
C ARG A 151 1.59 8.79 -11.52
N MET A 152 2.07 8.02 -10.54
CA MET A 152 1.36 6.86 -10.00
C MET A 152 0.18 7.28 -9.15
N VAL A 153 0.31 8.33 -8.32
CA VAL A 153 -0.80 8.79 -7.47
C VAL A 153 -1.97 9.31 -8.30
N TYR A 154 -1.72 9.97 -9.43
CA TYR A 154 -2.82 10.44 -10.30
C TYR A 154 -3.68 9.27 -10.82
N LYS A 155 -3.06 8.15 -11.21
CA LYS A 155 -3.78 6.94 -11.63
C LYS A 155 -4.58 6.32 -10.48
N LEU A 156 -4.01 6.28 -9.29
CA LEU A 156 -4.65 5.77 -8.08
C LEU A 156 -5.86 6.64 -7.72
N TYR A 157 -5.66 7.96 -7.70
CA TYR A 157 -6.71 8.94 -7.44
C TYR A 157 -7.85 8.84 -8.46
N GLU A 158 -7.53 8.76 -9.76
CA GLU A 158 -8.53 8.63 -10.82
C GLU A 158 -9.36 7.34 -10.65
N ALA A 159 -8.73 6.22 -10.34
CA ALA A 159 -9.39 4.92 -10.20
C ALA A 159 -10.27 4.80 -8.94
N LYS A 160 -9.94 5.56 -7.87
CA LYS A 160 -10.68 5.54 -6.60
C LYS A 160 -12.04 6.24 -6.75
N PRO A 161 -13.18 5.57 -6.43
CA PRO A 161 -14.49 6.24 -6.32
C PRO A 161 -14.49 7.30 -5.21
N GLU A 162 -15.41 8.28 -5.31
CA GLU A 162 -15.64 9.24 -4.21
C GLU A 162 -16.08 8.54 -2.90
N PRO A 163 -15.81 9.10 -1.70
CA PRO A 163 -15.08 10.36 -1.48
C PRO A 163 -13.56 10.17 -1.46
N LYS A 164 -12.84 11.14 -2.01
CA LYS A 164 -11.37 11.16 -2.09
C LYS A 164 -10.82 12.58 -2.12
N GLU A 165 -9.61 12.75 -1.61
CA GLU A 165 -8.85 13.99 -1.68
C GLU A 165 -7.41 13.72 -2.10
N LEU A 166 -6.75 14.68 -2.75
CA LEU A 166 -5.37 14.59 -3.19
C LEU A 166 -4.59 15.84 -2.77
N TRP A 167 -3.46 15.61 -2.14
CA TRP A 167 -2.48 16.65 -1.84
C TRP A 167 -1.14 16.30 -2.47
N ILE A 168 -0.75 17.12 -3.47
CA ILE A 168 0.60 17.06 -4.02
C ILE A 168 1.46 18.06 -3.24
N VAL A 169 2.51 17.57 -2.62
CA VAL A 169 3.42 18.37 -1.77
C VAL A 169 4.50 18.99 -2.65
N PRO A 170 4.49 20.34 -2.83
CA PRO A 170 5.45 20.98 -3.71
C PRO A 170 6.89 20.84 -3.20
N GLY A 171 7.80 20.41 -4.09
CA GLY A 171 9.23 20.30 -3.79
C GLY A 171 9.63 19.08 -2.96
N ALA A 172 8.68 18.27 -2.52
CA ALA A 172 8.97 17.05 -1.75
C ALA A 172 9.40 15.90 -2.69
N ASP A 173 10.39 15.16 -2.25
CA ASP A 173 10.80 13.85 -2.80
C ASP A 173 10.06 12.69 -2.06
N HIS A 174 10.66 11.50 -2.07
CA HIS A 174 10.07 10.30 -1.45
C HIS A 174 10.13 10.33 0.07
#